data_db31278d37de151165a6e350c29b1220
#
_entry.id   db31278d37de151165a6e350c29b1220
#
_cell.length_a   1.000
_cell.length_b   1.000
_cell.length_c   1.000
_cell.angle_alpha   90.00
_cell.angle_beta   90.00
_cell.angle_gamma   90.00
#
_symmetry.space_group_name_H-M   'P 1'
#
loop_
_entity.id
_entity.type
_entity.pdbx_description
1 polymer ?
#
loop_
_entity_poly.entity_id
_entity_poly.type
_entity_poly.pdbx_seq_one_letter_code
_entity_poly.pdbx_strand_id
1 'polypeptide(L)'
;MYQIIVSNSAEKDMEKLPSTALKKVEGAINLLATEPRPTGCKKLKGTREYLWRIRVGDYRVIYSITDKIEVIDIRRVRQRKDVYE
;
A
#
# COMPACT_ATOMS: atom_id res chain seq x y z
N MET A 1 -3.63 -11.84 12.55
CA MET A 1 -2.90 -11.37 11.37
C MET A 1 -3.88 -10.91 10.29
N TYR A 2 -3.62 -9.79 9.67
CA TYR A 2 -4.49 -9.25 8.62
C TYR A 2 -4.29 -10.00 7.30
N GLN A 3 -5.38 -10.20 6.58
CA GLN A 3 -5.34 -10.76 5.24
C GLN A 3 -5.05 -9.65 4.23
N ILE A 4 -4.10 -9.89 3.33
CA ILE A 4 -3.75 -8.91 2.29
C ILE A 4 -4.48 -9.26 1.00
N ILE A 5 -5.20 -8.28 0.47
CA ILE A 5 -5.86 -8.40 -0.84
C ILE A 5 -5.25 -7.34 -1.75
N VAL A 6 -4.82 -7.75 -2.94
CA VAL A 6 -4.23 -6.83 -3.91
C VAL A 6 -5.23 -6.59 -5.03
N SER A 7 -5.64 -5.33 -5.21
CA SER A 7 -6.59 -4.98 -6.27
C SER A 7 -5.96 -5.17 -7.66
N ASN A 8 -6.81 -5.28 -8.67
CA ASN A 8 -6.34 -5.38 -10.06
C ASN A 8 -5.50 -4.17 -10.46
N SER A 9 -5.89 -2.98 -10.01
CA SER A 9 -5.14 -1.76 -10.29
C SER A 9 -3.75 -1.80 -9.66
N ALA A 10 -3.65 -2.26 -8.41
CA ALA A 10 -2.36 -2.40 -7.73
C ALA A 10 -1.49 -3.47 -8.40
N GLU A 11 -2.08 -4.58 -8.82
CA GLU A 11 -1.34 -5.62 -9.54
C GLU A 11 -0.73 -5.06 -10.83
N LYS A 12 -1.50 -4.30 -11.60
CA LYS A 12 -1.01 -3.67 -12.82
C LYS A 12 0.10 -2.67 -12.53
N ASP A 13 -0.04 -1.89 -11.46
CA ASP A 13 1.02 -0.98 -11.04
C ASP A 13 2.31 -1.75 -10.74
N MET A 14 2.19 -2.87 -10.01
CA MET A 14 3.35 -3.68 -9.60
C MET A 14 4.03 -4.36 -10.79
N GLU A 15 3.29 -4.75 -11.81
CA GLU A 15 3.86 -5.34 -13.02
C GLU A 15 4.83 -4.41 -13.75
N LYS A 16 4.68 -3.10 -13.57
CA LYS A 16 5.53 -2.09 -14.20
C LYS A 16 6.81 -1.80 -13.42
N LEU A 17 6.96 -2.37 -12.23
CA LEU A 17 8.12 -2.08 -11.38
C LEU A 17 9.34 -2.90 -11.79
N PRO A 18 10.54 -2.29 -11.71
CA PRO A 18 11.77 -3.07 -11.79
C PRO A 18 11.80 -4.14 -10.71
N SER A 19 12.47 -5.26 -10.97
CA SER A 19 12.46 -6.40 -10.05
C SER A 19 12.94 -6.07 -8.64
N THR A 20 13.93 -5.20 -8.50
CA THR A 20 14.43 -4.77 -7.18
C THR A 20 13.38 -3.97 -6.42
N ALA A 21 12.70 -3.05 -7.10
CA ALA A 21 11.63 -2.26 -6.50
C ALA A 21 10.43 -3.15 -6.13
N LEU A 22 10.09 -4.08 -7.01
CA LEU A 22 8.98 -5.00 -6.77
C LEU A 22 9.20 -5.83 -5.51
N LYS A 23 10.40 -6.36 -5.31
CA LYS A 23 10.73 -7.13 -4.11
C LYS A 23 10.58 -6.30 -2.84
N LYS A 24 11.04 -5.06 -2.86
CA LYS A 24 10.91 -4.16 -1.71
C LYS A 24 9.45 -3.84 -1.41
N VAL A 25 8.66 -3.58 -2.45
CA VAL A 25 7.23 -3.29 -2.31
C VAL A 25 6.50 -4.51 -1.76
N GLU A 26 6.76 -5.70 -2.30
CA GLU A 26 6.14 -6.93 -1.81
C GLU A 26 6.48 -7.19 -0.35
N GLY A 27 7.73 -7.00 0.04
CA GLY A 27 8.15 -7.15 1.43
C GLY A 27 7.43 -6.19 2.37
N ALA A 28 7.30 -4.93 1.96
CA ALA A 28 6.60 -3.93 2.75
C ALA A 28 5.11 -4.25 2.88
N ILE A 29 4.48 -4.70 1.79
CA ILE A 29 3.07 -5.10 1.81
C ILE A 29 2.86 -6.26 2.76
N ASN A 30 3.73 -7.28 2.72
CA ASN A 30 3.61 -8.45 3.59
C ASN A 30 3.72 -8.08 5.07
N LEU A 31 4.54 -7.09 5.41
CA LEU A 31 4.67 -6.63 6.79
C LEU A 31 3.38 -5.97 7.31
N LEU A 32 2.55 -5.43 6.42
CA LEU A 32 1.27 -4.83 6.83
C LEU A 32 0.34 -5.87 7.48
N ALA A 33 0.52 -7.14 7.16
CA ALA A 33 -0.31 -8.21 7.75
C ALA A 33 -0.16 -8.29 9.27
N THR A 34 1.02 -7.97 9.80
CA THR A 34 1.27 -7.95 11.24
C THR A 34 1.22 -6.54 11.82
N GLU A 35 1.50 -5.53 11.02
CA GLU A 35 1.53 -4.14 11.45
C GLU A 35 0.87 -3.24 10.41
N PRO A 36 -0.47 -3.12 10.46
CA PRO A 36 -1.21 -2.35 9.44
C PRO A 36 -0.89 -0.85 9.39
N ARG A 37 -0.43 -0.30 10.50
CA ARG A 37 -0.08 1.12 10.58
C ARG A 37 1.34 1.28 11.08
N PRO A 38 2.34 0.88 10.24
CA PRO A 38 3.74 0.94 10.67
C PRO A 38 4.20 2.38 10.85
N THR A 39 5.31 2.55 11.53
CA THR A 39 5.94 3.86 11.70
C THR A 39 6.15 4.50 10.32
N GLY A 40 5.73 5.75 10.18
CA GLY A 40 5.86 6.48 8.93
C GLY A 40 4.65 6.38 8.00
N CYS A 41 3.67 5.52 8.30
CA CYS A 41 2.45 5.52 7.51
C CYS A 41 1.66 6.80 7.75
N LYS A 42 0.94 7.24 6.74
CA LYS A 42 0.07 8.42 6.85
C LYS A 42 -1.31 8.12 6.31
N LYS A 43 -2.29 8.70 6.98
CA LYS A 43 -3.65 8.68 6.50
C LYS A 43 -3.81 9.75 5.43
N LEU A 44 -4.37 9.39 4.29
CA LEU A 44 -4.58 10.33 3.19
C LEU A 44 -5.82 11.19 3.45
N LYS A 45 -5.72 12.47 3.08
CA LYS A 45 -6.80 13.43 3.21
C LYS A 45 -7.52 13.61 1.89
N GLY A 46 -8.77 14.07 1.95
CA GLY A 46 -9.52 14.43 0.75
C GLY A 46 -10.12 13.26 0.00
N THR A 47 -10.19 12.08 0.62
CA THR A 47 -10.82 10.90 0.05
C THR A 47 -12.07 10.56 0.83
N ARG A 48 -13.05 9.91 0.17
CA ARG A 48 -14.26 9.42 0.86
C ARG A 48 -13.96 8.22 1.73
N GLU A 49 -12.96 7.42 1.34
CA GLU A 49 -12.51 6.26 2.11
C GLU A 49 -11.35 6.63 2.99
N TYR A 50 -11.16 5.90 4.08
CA TYR A 50 -9.99 6.04 4.91
C TYR A 50 -8.84 5.27 4.26
N LEU A 51 -8.04 5.98 3.48
CA LEU A 51 -6.88 5.41 2.82
C LEU A 51 -5.61 5.78 3.58
N TRP A 52 -4.66 4.86 3.55
CA TRP A 52 -3.35 5.01 4.17
C TRP A 52 -2.28 4.85 3.11
N ARG A 53 -1.10 5.38 3.38
CA ARG A 53 0.04 5.15 2.51
C ARG A 53 1.29 4.84 3.30
N ILE A 54 2.15 4.00 2.74
CA ILE A 54 3.52 3.81 3.21
C ILE A 54 4.46 4.15 2.05
N ARG A 55 5.65 4.60 2.39
CA ARG A 55 6.71 4.87 1.41
C ARG A 55 7.64 3.68 1.34
N VAL A 56 7.96 3.27 0.12
CA VAL A 56 8.90 2.18 -0.14
C VAL A 56 9.85 2.68 -1.23
N GLY A 57 11.00 3.24 -0.83
CA GLY A 57 11.91 3.88 -1.77
C GLY A 57 11.22 5.05 -2.47
N ASP A 58 11.20 5.00 -3.80
CA ASP A 58 10.55 6.04 -4.61
C ASP A 58 9.07 5.78 -4.86
N TYR A 59 8.52 4.76 -4.22
CA TYR A 59 7.13 4.35 -4.44
C TYR A 59 6.30 4.56 -3.19
N ARG A 60 4.99 4.65 -3.41
CA ARG A 60 4.00 4.73 -2.33
C ARG A 60 2.98 3.64 -2.53
N VAL A 61 2.69 2.92 -1.47
CA VAL A 61 1.65 1.90 -1.44
C VAL A 61 0.44 2.50 -0.75
N ILE A 62 -0.67 2.56 -1.47
CA ILE A 62 -1.92 3.13 -0.96
C ILE A 62 -2.87 1.97 -0.65
N TYR A 63 -3.40 1.95 0.54
CA TYR A 63 -4.21 0.83 1.00
C TYR A 63 -5.31 1.28 1.98
N SER A 64 -6.32 0.45 2.13
CA SER A 64 -7.35 0.62 3.14
C SER A 64 -7.27 -0.51 4.15
N ILE A 65 -7.73 -0.23 5.37
CA ILE A 65 -7.72 -1.20 6.46
C ILE A 65 -9.15 -1.36 6.96
N THR A 66 -9.62 -2.60 7.01
CA THR A 66 -10.89 -2.93 7.65
C THR A 66 -10.57 -3.75 8.88
N ASP A 67 -10.46 -3.07 10.03
CA ASP A 67 -10.03 -3.70 11.29
C ASP A 67 -10.98 -4.80 11.76
N LYS A 68 -12.27 -4.58 11.57
CA LYS A 68 -13.29 -5.51 12.07
C LYS A 68 -13.14 -6.93 11.50
N ILE A 69 -12.75 -7.04 10.24
CA ILE A 69 -12.57 -8.34 9.59
C ILE A 69 -11.10 -8.62 9.30
N GLU A 70 -10.20 -7.77 9.76
CA GLU A 70 -8.76 -7.86 9.60
C GLU A 70 -8.34 -8.07 8.15
N VAL A 71 -8.76 -7.15 7.29
CA VAL A 71 -8.43 -7.15 5.86
C VAL A 71 -7.72 -5.86 5.48
N ILE A 72 -6.65 -5.98 4.71
CA ILE A 72 -5.96 -4.85 4.09
C ILE A 72 -6.11 -4.98 2.59
N ASP A 73 -6.62 -3.92 1.97
CA ASP A 73 -6.84 -3.83 0.54
C ASP A 73 -5.78 -2.93 -0.07
N ILE A 74 -4.88 -3.50 -0.87
CA ILE A 74 -3.87 -2.71 -1.57
C ILE A 74 -4.52 -2.11 -2.79
N ARG A 75 -4.63 -0.79 -2.82
CA ARG A 75 -5.37 -0.05 -3.85
C ARG A 75 -4.50 0.37 -5.01
N ARG A 76 -3.33 0.94 -4.73
CA ARG A 76 -2.42 1.42 -5.76
C ARG A 76 -0.98 1.32 -5.28
N VAL A 77 -0.06 1.21 -6.24
CA VAL A 77 1.39 1.34 -6.00
C VAL A 77 1.87 2.38 -7.02
N ARG A 78 2.22 3.56 -6.55
CA ARG A 78 2.51 4.70 -7.42
C ARG A 78 3.91 5.23 -7.14
N GLN A 79 4.53 5.82 -8.16
CA GLN A 79 5.75 6.57 -7.96
C GLN A 79 5.45 7.82 -7.14
N ARG A 80 6.43 8.27 -6.39
CA ARG A 80 6.28 9.43 -5.50
C ARG A 80 5.75 10.67 -6.23
N LYS A 81 6.23 10.92 -7.44
CA LYS A 81 5.82 12.09 -8.23
C LYS A 81 4.38 12.04 -8.71
N ASP A 82 3.75 10.88 -8.68
CA ASP A 82 2.39 10.69 -9.19
C ASP A 82 1.33 10.79 -8.10
N VAL A 83 1.73 11.02 -6.85
CA VAL A 83 0.81 11.02 -5.71
C VAL A 83 0.97 12.32 -4.92
N TYR A 84 -0.14 13.02 -4.72
CA TYR A 84 -0.21 14.20 -3.87
C TYR A 84 -0.77 13.83 -2.51
N GLU A 85 -0.17 14.38 -1.48
CA GLU A 85 -0.59 14.16 -0.09
C GLU A 85 -1.10 15.42 0.57
#